data_94b2bdba33ee1eef2869aaca073f5c10
#
_entry.id   94b2bdba33ee1eef2869aaca073f5c10
#
_cell.length_a   1.000
_cell.length_b   1.000
_cell.length_c   1.000
_cell.angle_alpha   90.00
_cell.angle_beta   90.00
_cell.angle_gamma   90.00
#
_symmetry.space_group_name_H-M   'P 1'
#
loop_
_entity.id
_entity.type
_entity.pdbx_description
1 polymer ?
#
loop_
_entity_poly.entity_id
_entity_poly.type
_entity_poly.pdbx_seq_one_letter_code
_entity_poly.pdbx_strand_id
1 'polypeptide(L)'
;MYKRQKLANTYDVPVTVRSGGTSLAGGAIPVCGGIVLLMERLNKIIELNAEGMYMEVEAGVRTVDIQKYANEAGFLYAGDPCSAESCLIGGNIATNAGGNKAVRYGVTRDQVYAVEVVTPTGEIVELGARLKKKSTGYCLEQLIMGSEGTLGIITKATLKLQPIPPYRFDLLAVFSDPEQALDVVPKIMQAGINPTSVEYMDNSYVRGTADYLEFKGAPHYENGIYVIITVETFSEDELDLKMEQLDELCSAAGAVDVLEADERIWDMRRNCQESVRLISLVSLTDDVVVPVNEIAGTIKFIMKIGEKYPFPVKINAHIGDGNLHIVLCKCELSDEEWENKVEAFHKEVYTYAYSIGGRLAGEHGIGAKKLREMETYTPAGELAIMRTIKAAMDPQLILNPGKIFDL
;
A
#
# COMPACT_ATOMS: atom_id res chain seq x y z
N MET A 1 -11.41 21.64 14.56
CA MET A 1 -12.00 20.72 13.56
C MET A 1 -13.48 20.46 13.84
N TYR A 2 -13.86 19.95 14.97
CA TYR A 2 -15.27 19.63 15.31
C TYR A 2 -16.28 20.76 15.09
N LYS A 3 -15.92 22.05 15.36
CA LYS A 3 -16.80 23.20 15.10
C LYS A 3 -17.11 23.37 13.60
N ARG A 4 -16.14 23.10 12.71
CA ARG A 4 -16.35 23.15 11.26
C ARG A 4 -17.25 22.01 10.80
N GLN A 5 -17.06 20.82 11.37
CA GLN A 5 -17.90 19.68 11.06
C GLN A 5 -19.37 19.89 11.51
N LYS A 6 -19.60 20.44 12.72
CA LYS A 6 -20.94 20.85 13.17
C LYS A 6 -21.59 21.88 12.23
N LEU A 7 -20.82 22.86 11.79
CA LEU A 7 -21.31 23.87 10.85
C LEU A 7 -21.65 23.25 9.49
N ALA A 8 -20.78 22.41 8.95
CA ALA A 8 -21.02 21.69 7.70
C ALA A 8 -22.28 20.82 7.79
N ASN A 9 -22.45 20.09 8.90
CA ASN A 9 -23.65 19.30 9.17
C ASN A 9 -24.92 20.19 9.26
N THR A 10 -24.84 21.37 9.88
CA THR A 10 -25.98 22.29 10.00
C THR A 10 -26.46 22.84 8.64
N TYR A 11 -25.52 23.01 7.70
CA TYR A 11 -25.79 23.62 6.39
C TYR A 11 -25.75 22.62 5.23
N ASP A 12 -25.63 21.33 5.51
CA ASP A 12 -25.56 20.26 4.53
C ASP A 12 -24.43 20.47 3.49
N VAL A 13 -23.25 20.87 3.98
CA VAL A 13 -22.09 21.17 3.15
C VAL A 13 -21.12 19.98 3.13
N PRO A 14 -20.75 19.44 1.95
CA PRO A 14 -19.77 18.38 1.82
C PRO A 14 -18.42 18.74 2.45
N VAL A 15 -17.78 17.75 3.09
CA VAL A 15 -16.46 17.91 3.70
C VAL A 15 -15.53 16.82 3.17
N THR A 16 -14.46 17.24 2.52
CA THR A 16 -13.39 16.34 2.09
C THR A 16 -12.15 16.56 2.95
N VAL A 17 -11.61 15.46 3.50
CA VAL A 17 -10.37 15.52 4.29
C VAL A 17 -9.17 15.31 3.39
N ARG A 18 -8.23 16.27 3.40
CA ARG A 18 -6.94 16.16 2.71
C ARG A 18 -5.82 16.02 3.73
N SER A 19 -5.20 14.88 3.77
CA SER A 19 -3.94 14.59 4.48
C SER A 19 -2.74 15.04 3.62
N GLY A 20 -1.76 14.20 3.34
CA GLY A 20 -0.65 14.53 2.43
C GLY A 20 -1.06 14.63 0.95
N GLY A 21 -2.21 14.09 0.57
CA GLY A 21 -2.69 14.10 -0.82
C GLY A 21 -1.89 13.18 -1.75
N THR A 22 -1.18 12.21 -1.21
CA THR A 22 -0.31 11.27 -1.94
C THR A 22 -1.05 10.07 -2.52
N SER A 23 -2.32 9.85 -2.14
CA SER A 23 -3.13 8.73 -2.63
C SER A 23 -3.35 8.78 -4.14
N LEU A 24 -3.18 7.63 -4.81
CA LEU A 24 -3.40 7.44 -6.24
C LEU A 24 -4.88 7.16 -6.60
N ALA A 25 -5.74 6.96 -5.60
CA ALA A 25 -7.17 6.67 -5.79
C ALA A 25 -8.07 7.91 -5.83
N GLY A 26 -7.53 9.12 -5.61
CA GLY A 26 -8.31 10.35 -5.63
C GLY A 26 -9.18 10.58 -4.39
N GLY A 27 -8.87 9.94 -3.27
CA GLY A 27 -9.61 10.05 -1.99
C GLY A 27 -9.70 11.47 -1.43
N ALA A 28 -8.69 12.33 -1.70
CA ALA A 28 -8.64 13.72 -1.24
C ALA A 28 -9.21 14.75 -2.22
N ILE A 29 -9.78 14.31 -3.35
CA ILE A 29 -10.36 15.22 -4.37
C ILE A 29 -11.80 15.55 -4.00
N PRO A 30 -12.18 16.83 -3.86
CA PRO A 30 -13.54 17.24 -3.48
C PRO A 30 -14.50 17.17 -4.67
N VAL A 31 -14.85 15.96 -5.12
CA VAL A 31 -15.68 15.72 -6.32
C VAL A 31 -17.08 16.33 -6.21
N CYS A 32 -17.59 16.51 -5.00
CA CYS A 32 -18.88 17.15 -4.71
C CYS A 32 -18.73 18.61 -4.24
N GLY A 33 -17.54 19.21 -4.37
CA GLY A 33 -17.27 20.56 -3.84
C GLY A 33 -17.22 20.62 -2.32
N GLY A 34 -17.62 21.76 -1.74
CA GLY A 34 -17.72 21.94 -0.29
C GLY A 34 -16.42 22.37 0.40
N ILE A 35 -16.17 21.90 1.60
CA ILE A 35 -15.05 22.30 2.46
C ILE A 35 -13.93 21.25 2.34
N VAL A 36 -12.71 21.69 2.01
CA VAL A 36 -11.52 20.84 2.10
C VAL A 36 -10.80 21.12 3.43
N LEU A 37 -10.68 20.09 4.26
CA LEU A 37 -9.95 20.16 5.53
C LEU A 37 -8.51 19.70 5.34
N LEU A 38 -7.57 20.64 5.41
CA LEU A 38 -6.13 20.35 5.37
C LEU A 38 -5.65 19.92 6.77
N MET A 39 -4.98 18.76 6.86
CA MET A 39 -4.57 18.16 8.12
C MET A 39 -3.16 18.53 8.56
N GLU A 40 -2.35 19.14 7.71
CA GLU A 40 -0.93 19.48 7.91
C GLU A 40 -0.61 20.27 9.18
N ARG A 41 -1.59 20.98 9.74
CA ARG A 41 -1.42 21.76 10.97
C ARG A 41 -1.57 20.94 12.25
N LEU A 42 -2.05 19.71 12.17
CA LEU A 42 -2.10 18.73 13.26
C LEU A 42 -0.83 17.87 13.21
N ASN A 43 0.32 18.46 13.49
CA ASN A 43 1.63 17.87 13.20
C ASN A 43 2.52 17.64 14.41
N LYS A 44 1.92 17.45 15.59
CA LYS A 44 2.69 17.22 16.82
C LYS A 44 2.85 15.75 17.11
N ILE A 45 4.07 15.34 17.47
CA ILE A 45 4.31 14.13 18.23
C ILE A 45 4.01 14.50 19.68
N ILE A 46 3.00 13.85 20.28
CA ILE A 46 2.44 14.22 21.59
C ILE A 46 3.21 13.52 22.69
N GLU A 47 3.41 12.21 22.55
CA GLU A 47 4.08 11.37 23.54
C GLU A 47 4.78 10.19 22.85
N LEU A 48 5.95 9.79 23.34
CA LEU A 48 6.54 8.47 23.16
C LEU A 48 6.67 7.83 24.53
N ASN A 49 6.03 6.69 24.71
CA ASN A 49 6.09 5.93 25.95
C ASN A 49 6.88 4.63 25.74
N ALA A 50 8.10 4.62 26.22
CA ALA A 50 9.03 3.51 26.04
C ALA A 50 8.58 2.23 26.78
N GLU A 51 8.01 2.36 27.99
CA GLU A 51 7.54 1.21 28.76
C GLU A 51 6.33 0.55 28.12
N GLY A 52 5.40 1.36 27.57
CA GLY A 52 4.21 0.89 26.87
C GLY A 52 4.46 0.54 25.40
N MET A 53 5.65 0.87 24.87
CA MET A 53 6.00 0.72 23.44
C MET A 53 4.93 1.29 22.52
N TYR A 54 4.57 2.57 22.72
CA TYR A 54 3.64 3.28 21.85
C TYR A 54 4.05 4.74 21.66
N MET A 55 3.52 5.36 20.62
CA MET A 55 3.65 6.78 20.35
C MET A 55 2.27 7.37 20.06
N GLU A 56 1.95 8.51 20.66
CA GLU A 56 0.75 9.29 20.34
C GLU A 56 1.12 10.48 19.46
N VAL A 57 0.43 10.60 18.33
CA VAL A 57 0.71 11.61 17.31
C VAL A 57 -0.58 12.25 16.80
N GLU A 58 -0.50 13.50 16.36
CA GLU A 58 -1.55 14.14 15.56
C GLU A 58 -1.55 13.61 14.12
N ALA A 59 -2.71 13.60 13.47
CA ALA A 59 -2.93 12.97 12.17
C ALA A 59 -2.15 13.60 10.98
N GLY A 60 -1.62 14.79 11.15
CA GLY A 60 -0.84 15.52 10.16
C GLY A 60 0.69 15.36 10.32
N VAL A 61 1.17 14.48 11.18
CA VAL A 61 2.60 14.16 11.27
C VAL A 61 2.99 13.30 10.07
N ARG A 62 4.14 13.62 9.45
CA ARG A 62 4.67 12.80 8.33
C ARG A 62 5.15 11.45 8.83
N THR A 63 4.97 10.43 8.02
CA THR A 63 5.38 9.07 8.40
C THR A 63 6.88 8.97 8.61
N VAL A 64 7.69 9.62 7.77
CA VAL A 64 9.15 9.66 7.93
C VAL A 64 9.58 10.32 9.25
N ASP A 65 8.87 11.36 9.71
CA ASP A 65 9.18 12.02 10.99
C ASP A 65 8.84 11.09 12.17
N ILE A 66 7.77 10.31 12.08
CA ILE A 66 7.40 9.28 13.07
C ILE A 66 8.49 8.21 13.13
N GLN A 67 8.91 7.67 11.97
CA GLN A 67 9.96 6.66 11.88
C GLN A 67 11.27 7.16 12.48
N LYS A 68 11.69 8.38 12.11
CA LYS A 68 12.92 9.00 12.61
C LYS A 68 12.87 9.19 14.14
N TYR A 69 11.77 9.76 14.64
CA TYR A 69 11.61 10.01 16.08
C TYR A 69 11.59 8.70 16.89
N ALA A 70 10.93 7.66 16.38
CA ALA A 70 10.93 6.34 16.99
C ALA A 70 12.34 5.73 17.00
N ASN A 71 13.06 5.80 15.87
CA ASN A 71 14.43 5.28 15.74
C ASN A 71 15.42 5.97 16.70
N GLU A 72 15.35 7.29 16.82
CA GLU A 72 16.17 8.07 17.77
C GLU A 72 15.92 7.64 19.23
N ALA A 73 14.72 7.14 19.53
CA ALA A 73 14.35 6.61 20.83
C ALA A 73 14.63 5.10 21.00
N GLY A 74 15.21 4.43 20.01
CA GLY A 74 15.54 3.00 20.04
C GLY A 74 14.37 2.07 19.67
N PHE A 75 13.34 2.59 18.97
CA PHE A 75 12.17 1.84 18.57
C PHE A 75 11.93 1.87 17.04
N LEU A 76 11.25 0.86 16.54
CA LEU A 76 10.74 0.77 15.18
C LEU A 76 9.25 1.13 15.15
N TYR A 77 8.86 2.09 14.32
CA TYR A 77 7.52 2.18 13.77
C TYR A 77 7.53 1.48 12.41
N ALA A 78 6.81 0.37 12.29
CA ALA A 78 6.95 -0.53 11.15
C ALA A 78 6.13 -0.12 9.91
N GLY A 79 5.22 0.85 10.00
CA GLY A 79 4.49 1.37 8.84
C GLY A 79 5.45 2.03 7.85
N ASP A 80 5.49 1.54 6.59
CA ASP A 80 6.49 1.91 5.59
C ASP A 80 5.89 2.09 4.19
N PRO A 81 4.91 3.00 4.00
CA PRO A 81 4.37 3.26 2.67
C PRO A 81 5.43 3.92 1.78
N CYS A 82 5.42 3.62 0.48
CA CYS A 82 6.37 4.20 -0.49
C CYS A 82 6.42 5.74 -0.46
N SER A 83 5.34 6.39 -0.06
CA SER A 83 5.24 7.85 0.07
C SER A 83 5.63 8.40 1.44
N ALA A 84 6.36 7.66 2.29
CA ALA A 84 6.67 8.02 3.69
C ALA A 84 7.24 9.44 3.86
N GLU A 85 8.03 9.91 2.92
CA GLU A 85 8.62 11.26 2.90
C GLU A 85 7.58 12.40 2.85
N SER A 86 6.39 12.15 2.30
CA SER A 86 5.38 13.17 2.03
C SER A 86 3.99 12.84 2.54
N CYS A 87 3.67 11.57 2.81
CA CYS A 87 2.38 11.18 3.37
C CYS A 87 2.28 11.53 4.85
N LEU A 88 1.05 11.73 5.31
CA LEU A 88 0.73 12.01 6.70
C LEU A 88 0.00 10.82 7.32
N ILE A 89 0.27 10.55 8.60
CA ILE A 89 -0.23 9.34 9.28
C ILE A 89 -1.75 9.20 9.26
N GLY A 90 -2.50 10.27 9.36
CA GLY A 90 -3.96 10.24 9.25
C GLY A 90 -4.46 9.76 7.89
N GLY A 91 -3.71 10.05 6.81
CA GLY A 91 -3.98 9.53 5.47
C GLY A 91 -3.68 8.05 5.38
N ASN A 92 -2.52 7.60 5.90
CA ASN A 92 -2.15 6.19 5.91
C ASN A 92 -3.18 5.34 6.65
N ILE A 93 -3.68 5.83 7.79
CA ILE A 93 -4.73 5.16 8.55
C ILE A 93 -6.05 5.15 7.77
N ALA A 94 -6.43 6.29 7.16
CA ALA A 94 -7.68 6.39 6.40
C ALA A 94 -7.73 5.47 5.18
N THR A 95 -6.60 5.24 4.50
CA THR A 95 -6.51 4.31 3.37
C THR A 95 -6.08 2.90 3.77
N ASN A 96 -5.68 2.70 5.02
CA ASN A 96 -5.01 1.49 5.49
C ASN A 96 -3.79 1.14 4.61
N ALA A 97 -2.91 2.13 4.41
CA ALA A 97 -1.77 2.03 3.52
C ALA A 97 -0.89 0.81 3.83
N GLY A 98 -0.43 0.14 2.78
CA GLY A 98 0.54 -0.95 2.84
C GLY A 98 1.98 -0.44 2.84
N GLY A 99 2.87 -1.16 2.18
CA GLY A 99 4.29 -0.85 2.02
C GLY A 99 5.17 -2.10 2.12
N ASN A 100 6.46 -1.93 1.86
CA ASN A 100 7.42 -3.05 1.71
C ASN A 100 7.47 -4.00 2.91
N LYS A 101 7.26 -3.49 4.13
CA LYS A 101 7.34 -4.28 5.37
C LYS A 101 6.05 -5.01 5.75
N ALA A 102 4.99 -4.90 4.91
CA ALA A 102 3.68 -5.47 5.23
C ALA A 102 3.71 -6.99 5.36
N VAL A 103 4.58 -7.67 4.64
CA VAL A 103 4.78 -9.13 4.73
C VAL A 103 5.02 -9.59 6.18
N ARG A 104 5.86 -8.88 6.92
CA ARG A 104 6.23 -9.25 8.30
C ARG A 104 5.40 -8.55 9.35
N TYR A 105 5.17 -7.25 9.17
CA TYR A 105 4.61 -6.40 10.21
C TYR A 105 3.14 -6.08 10.01
N GLY A 106 2.56 -6.46 8.86
CA GLY A 106 1.22 -6.06 8.48
C GLY A 106 1.14 -4.64 7.96
N VAL A 107 -0.06 -4.21 7.65
CA VAL A 107 -0.35 -2.89 7.08
C VAL A 107 -0.59 -1.83 8.17
N THR A 108 -0.95 -0.61 7.81
CA THR A 108 -1.11 0.51 8.77
C THR A 108 -2.04 0.17 9.94
N ARG A 109 -3.16 -0.53 9.71
CA ARG A 109 -4.09 -0.92 10.82
C ARG A 109 -3.45 -1.79 11.87
N ASP A 110 -2.46 -2.59 11.50
CA ASP A 110 -1.76 -3.47 12.42
C ASP A 110 -0.82 -2.70 13.33
N GLN A 111 -0.42 -1.48 12.92
CA GLN A 111 0.48 -0.58 13.64
C GLN A 111 -0.27 0.41 14.56
N VAL A 112 -1.61 0.34 14.65
CA VAL A 112 -2.40 1.31 15.41
C VAL A 112 -3.11 0.63 16.57
N TYR A 113 -3.07 1.27 17.76
CA TYR A 113 -3.82 0.88 18.94
C TYR A 113 -5.17 1.60 19.04
N ALA A 114 -5.18 2.89 18.75
CA ALA A 114 -6.34 3.75 18.92
C ALA A 114 -6.29 4.96 18.01
N VAL A 115 -7.45 5.54 17.74
CA VAL A 115 -7.60 6.78 16.98
C VAL A 115 -8.57 7.73 17.69
N GLU A 116 -8.25 9.04 17.69
CA GLU A 116 -9.22 10.09 17.98
C GLU A 116 -9.88 10.51 16.66
N VAL A 117 -11.19 10.55 16.64
CA VAL A 117 -11.99 10.80 15.44
C VAL A 117 -13.00 11.90 15.70
N VAL A 118 -13.15 12.82 14.74
CA VAL A 118 -14.35 13.70 14.68
C VAL A 118 -15.39 13.00 13.82
N THR A 119 -16.56 12.71 14.42
CA THR A 119 -17.67 12.07 13.73
C THR A 119 -18.29 12.99 12.67
N PRO A 120 -19.08 12.46 11.71
CA PRO A 120 -19.85 13.30 10.78
C PRO A 120 -20.75 14.35 11.46
N THR A 121 -21.28 14.04 12.66
CA THR A 121 -22.08 14.96 13.48
C THR A 121 -21.25 16.00 14.27
N GLY A 122 -19.90 15.86 14.24
CA GLY A 122 -18.98 16.80 14.90
C GLY A 122 -18.73 16.51 16.37
N GLU A 123 -18.87 15.28 16.81
CA GLU A 123 -18.44 14.82 18.13
C GLU A 123 -17.00 14.31 18.06
N ILE A 124 -16.23 14.50 19.14
CA ILE A 124 -14.88 13.94 19.28
C ILE A 124 -15.00 12.65 20.08
N VAL A 125 -14.51 11.55 19.50
CA VAL A 125 -14.55 10.24 20.14
C VAL A 125 -13.17 9.58 20.06
N GLU A 126 -12.78 8.86 21.09
CA GLU A 126 -11.63 7.96 21.06
C GLU A 126 -12.12 6.53 20.80
N LEU A 127 -11.53 5.88 19.82
CA LEU A 127 -11.84 4.51 19.41
C LEU A 127 -10.57 3.66 19.55
N GLY A 128 -10.73 2.47 20.10
CA GLY A 128 -9.57 1.62 20.42
C GLY A 128 -9.07 1.83 21.86
N ALA A 129 -7.93 1.24 22.18
CA ALA A 129 -7.25 1.38 23.46
C ALA A 129 -5.80 0.86 23.34
N ARG A 130 -4.91 1.32 24.23
CA ARG A 130 -3.48 0.91 24.32
C ARG A 130 -3.34 -0.51 24.92
N LEU A 131 -4.04 -1.48 24.33
CA LEU A 131 -4.16 -2.86 24.83
C LEU A 131 -3.78 -3.87 23.75
N LYS A 132 -2.97 -4.88 24.12
CA LYS A 132 -2.67 -6.02 23.23
C LYS A 132 -3.87 -6.95 23.02
N LYS A 133 -4.80 -6.97 23.98
CA LYS A 133 -6.03 -7.79 23.93
C LYS A 133 -7.23 -6.91 24.29
N LYS A 134 -8.27 -6.96 23.47
CA LYS A 134 -9.53 -6.27 23.70
C LYS A 134 -10.68 -7.10 23.16
N SER A 135 -11.64 -7.45 24.02
CA SER A 135 -12.88 -8.14 23.67
C SER A 135 -14.12 -7.38 24.14
N THR A 136 -13.97 -6.08 24.39
CA THR A 136 -15.06 -5.22 24.87
C THR A 136 -15.72 -4.53 23.69
N GLY A 137 -16.82 -5.09 23.21
CA GLY A 137 -17.62 -4.53 22.12
C GLY A 137 -16.97 -4.71 20.73
N TYR A 138 -17.44 -3.92 19.76
CA TYR A 138 -16.94 -3.93 18.39
C TYR A 138 -15.58 -3.26 18.26
N CYS A 139 -14.80 -3.67 17.27
CA CYS A 139 -13.53 -3.03 16.89
C CYS A 139 -13.80 -1.79 16.03
N LEU A 140 -14.29 -0.71 16.64
CA LEU A 140 -14.69 0.50 15.93
C LEU A 140 -13.49 1.23 15.32
N GLU A 141 -12.32 1.14 15.96
CA GLU A 141 -11.08 1.64 15.40
C GLU A 141 -10.75 0.98 14.06
N GLN A 142 -10.97 -0.32 13.93
CA GLN A 142 -10.76 -1.06 12.68
C GLN A 142 -11.76 -0.67 11.58
N LEU A 143 -12.96 -0.25 11.95
CA LEU A 143 -13.96 0.25 11.00
C LEU A 143 -13.57 1.59 10.38
N ILE A 144 -12.92 2.46 11.16
CA ILE A 144 -12.44 3.76 10.68
C ILE A 144 -11.21 3.61 9.77
N MET A 145 -10.33 2.65 10.07
CA MET A 145 -9.13 2.39 9.27
C MET A 145 -9.51 1.79 7.92
N GLY A 146 -9.07 2.43 6.83
CA GLY A 146 -9.45 2.05 5.47
C GLY A 146 -10.80 2.57 5.02
N SER A 147 -11.49 3.42 5.83
CA SER A 147 -12.74 4.07 5.42
C SER A 147 -12.55 5.28 4.50
N GLU A 148 -11.34 5.62 4.14
CA GLU A 148 -10.98 6.74 3.27
C GLU A 148 -11.62 8.09 3.68
N GLY A 149 -11.80 8.30 5.00
CA GLY A 149 -12.40 9.51 5.54
C GLY A 149 -13.92 9.63 5.33
N THR A 150 -14.60 8.55 4.95
CA THR A 150 -16.06 8.57 4.76
C THR A 150 -16.85 8.35 6.05
N LEU A 151 -16.23 7.75 7.08
CA LEU A 151 -16.89 7.43 8.35
C LEU A 151 -16.46 8.35 9.50
N GLY A 152 -15.37 9.06 9.37
CA GLY A 152 -14.86 9.96 10.40
C GLY A 152 -13.57 10.67 9.98
N ILE A 153 -13.24 11.75 10.68
CA ILE A 153 -12.03 12.56 10.46
C ILE A 153 -11.03 12.19 11.56
N ILE A 154 -9.97 11.48 11.22
CA ILE A 154 -8.91 11.11 12.16
C ILE A 154 -8.11 12.36 12.54
N THR A 155 -7.97 12.62 13.83
CA THR A 155 -7.24 13.79 14.37
C THR A 155 -6.00 13.42 15.15
N LYS A 156 -6.00 12.23 15.78
CA LYS A 156 -4.84 11.66 16.47
C LYS A 156 -4.81 10.15 16.30
N ALA A 157 -3.63 9.58 16.50
CA ALA A 157 -3.43 8.13 16.53
C ALA A 157 -2.47 7.75 17.65
N THR A 158 -2.72 6.60 18.26
CA THR A 158 -1.76 5.90 19.12
C THR A 158 -1.15 4.75 18.33
N LEU A 159 0.12 4.89 18.02
CA LEU A 159 0.89 3.97 17.18
C LEU A 159 1.61 2.93 18.03
N LYS A 160 1.73 1.71 17.52
CA LYS A 160 2.52 0.64 18.12
C LYS A 160 3.99 0.83 17.77
N LEU A 161 4.85 0.65 18.75
CA LEU A 161 6.28 0.60 18.57
C LEU A 161 6.79 -0.83 18.83
N GLN A 162 7.91 -1.16 18.21
CA GLN A 162 8.58 -2.44 18.36
C GLN A 162 10.09 -2.21 18.61
N PRO A 163 10.82 -3.15 19.23
CA PRO A 163 12.27 -3.08 19.26
C PRO A 163 12.84 -3.08 17.84
N ILE A 164 13.92 -2.34 17.62
CA ILE A 164 14.62 -2.34 16.33
C ILE A 164 15.44 -3.63 16.22
N PRO A 165 15.22 -4.46 15.17
CA PRO A 165 16.12 -5.58 14.88
C PRO A 165 17.52 -5.04 14.52
N PRO A 166 18.58 -5.42 15.26
CA PRO A 166 19.91 -4.86 15.06
C PRO A 166 20.63 -5.42 13.82
N TYR A 167 20.19 -6.56 13.30
CA TYR A 167 20.79 -7.23 12.16
C TYR A 167 19.84 -7.25 10.99
N ARG A 168 20.32 -6.82 9.82
CA ARG A 168 19.56 -6.78 8.58
C ARG A 168 20.43 -7.22 7.42
N PHE A 169 19.82 -7.94 6.49
CA PHE A 169 20.40 -8.28 5.19
C PHE A 169 19.36 -8.09 4.09
N ASP A 170 19.80 -7.58 2.96
CA ASP A 170 19.01 -7.43 1.76
C ASP A 170 19.64 -8.28 0.65
N LEU A 171 18.92 -9.31 0.21
CA LEU A 171 19.35 -10.24 -0.84
C LEU A 171 18.68 -9.88 -2.16
N LEU A 172 19.46 -9.90 -3.25
CA LEU A 172 18.98 -9.84 -4.63
C LEU A 172 19.14 -11.21 -5.28
N ALA A 173 18.05 -11.89 -5.54
CA ALA A 173 18.05 -13.06 -6.43
C ALA A 173 17.69 -12.60 -7.85
N VAL A 174 18.54 -12.92 -8.81
CA VAL A 174 18.35 -12.60 -10.22
C VAL A 174 17.91 -13.85 -10.96
N PHE A 175 16.83 -13.75 -11.71
CA PHE A 175 16.33 -14.82 -12.57
C PHE A 175 16.30 -14.36 -14.03
N SER A 176 16.36 -15.31 -14.96
CA SER A 176 16.13 -15.06 -16.38
C SER A 176 14.76 -15.57 -16.88
N ASP A 177 14.07 -16.33 -16.02
CA ASP A 177 12.74 -16.89 -16.27
C ASP A 177 11.75 -16.40 -15.21
N PRO A 178 10.66 -15.70 -15.63
CA PRO A 178 9.63 -15.21 -14.71
C PRO A 178 8.96 -16.31 -13.89
N GLU A 179 8.83 -17.51 -14.45
CA GLU A 179 8.21 -18.63 -13.72
C GLU A 179 9.05 -19.05 -12.53
N GLN A 180 10.35 -19.16 -12.72
CA GLN A 180 11.28 -19.50 -11.65
C GLN A 180 11.31 -18.42 -10.55
N ALA A 181 11.34 -17.14 -10.96
CA ALA A 181 11.31 -16.01 -10.02
C ALA A 181 10.03 -15.98 -9.16
N LEU A 182 8.90 -16.41 -9.71
CA LEU A 182 7.63 -16.43 -8.99
C LEU A 182 7.45 -17.70 -8.16
N ASP A 183 7.95 -18.84 -8.63
CA ASP A 183 7.80 -20.14 -7.96
C ASP A 183 8.70 -20.27 -6.71
N VAL A 184 9.71 -19.40 -6.53
CA VAL A 184 10.55 -19.40 -5.32
C VAL A 184 9.82 -18.79 -4.11
N VAL A 185 8.89 -17.84 -4.31
CA VAL A 185 8.26 -17.07 -3.23
C VAL A 185 7.50 -17.94 -2.24
N PRO A 186 6.60 -18.84 -2.64
CA PRO A 186 5.94 -19.74 -1.70
C PRO A 186 6.92 -20.59 -0.89
N LYS A 187 8.05 -20.98 -1.47
CA LYS A 187 9.10 -21.76 -0.79
C LYS A 187 9.79 -20.95 0.30
N ILE A 188 10.11 -19.68 0.00
CA ILE A 188 10.67 -18.72 0.98
C ILE A 188 9.70 -18.52 2.14
N MET A 189 8.42 -18.30 1.84
CA MET A 189 7.39 -18.08 2.87
C MET A 189 7.19 -19.32 3.77
N GLN A 190 7.31 -20.53 3.22
CA GLN A 190 7.16 -21.79 3.94
C GLN A 190 8.41 -22.23 4.73
N ALA A 191 9.59 -21.70 4.37
CA ALA A 191 10.86 -22.09 4.99
C ALA A 191 11.06 -21.58 6.43
N GLY A 192 10.13 -20.78 6.97
CA GLY A 192 10.25 -20.21 8.31
C GLY A 192 11.23 -19.03 8.41
N ILE A 193 11.68 -18.51 7.28
CA ILE A 193 12.61 -17.37 7.20
C ILE A 193 11.97 -16.10 7.76
N ASN A 194 10.65 -15.94 7.58
CA ASN A 194 9.88 -14.76 7.98
C ASN A 194 10.50 -13.45 7.46
N PRO A 195 10.56 -13.27 6.13
CA PRO A 195 11.18 -12.10 5.52
C PRO A 195 10.42 -10.82 5.89
N THR A 196 11.13 -9.71 5.96
CA THR A 196 10.55 -8.38 6.20
C THR A 196 9.89 -7.84 4.94
N SER A 197 10.48 -8.09 3.76
CA SER A 197 9.89 -7.80 2.46
C SER A 197 10.31 -8.84 1.43
N VAL A 198 9.48 -9.02 0.40
CA VAL A 198 9.78 -9.79 -0.81
C VAL A 198 9.22 -9.03 -2.00
N GLU A 199 10.13 -8.41 -2.77
CA GLU A 199 9.80 -7.49 -3.85
C GLU A 199 10.14 -8.09 -5.20
N TYR A 200 9.32 -7.81 -6.21
CA TYR A 200 9.50 -8.30 -7.58
C TYR A 200 9.61 -7.13 -8.57
N MET A 201 10.55 -7.23 -9.49
CA MET A 201 10.69 -6.34 -10.64
C MET A 201 10.90 -7.17 -11.90
N ASP A 202 10.01 -7.04 -12.89
CA ASP A 202 10.25 -7.63 -14.19
C ASP A 202 11.44 -6.97 -14.94
N ASN A 203 11.94 -7.60 -15.99
CA ASN A 203 13.07 -7.04 -16.74
C ASN A 203 12.77 -5.66 -17.34
N SER A 204 11.53 -5.37 -17.67
CA SER A 204 11.16 -4.06 -18.22
C SER A 204 11.36 -2.94 -17.20
N TYR A 205 11.15 -3.22 -15.91
CA TYR A 205 11.47 -2.31 -14.83
C TYR A 205 12.96 -2.28 -14.50
N VAL A 206 13.66 -3.43 -14.51
CA VAL A 206 15.10 -3.47 -14.28
C VAL A 206 15.83 -2.56 -15.30
N ARG A 207 15.53 -2.70 -16.58
CA ARG A 207 16.09 -1.84 -17.62
C ARG A 207 15.67 -0.39 -17.48
N GLY A 208 14.36 -0.14 -17.36
CA GLY A 208 13.81 1.21 -17.30
C GLY A 208 14.34 2.01 -16.11
N THR A 209 14.50 1.40 -14.94
CA THR A 209 15.03 2.08 -13.76
C THR A 209 16.54 2.25 -13.80
N ALA A 210 17.28 1.26 -14.33
CA ALA A 210 18.71 1.39 -14.56
C ALA A 210 19.03 2.54 -15.53
N ASP A 211 18.25 2.67 -16.63
CA ASP A 211 18.38 3.76 -17.58
C ASP A 211 18.03 5.12 -16.95
N TYR A 212 16.93 5.16 -16.19
CA TYR A 212 16.48 6.37 -15.49
C TYR A 212 17.51 6.89 -14.48
N LEU A 213 18.17 5.98 -13.75
CA LEU A 213 19.19 6.29 -12.74
C LEU A 213 20.61 6.34 -13.32
N GLU A 214 20.77 6.15 -14.63
CA GLU A 214 22.08 6.03 -15.29
C GLU A 214 22.99 4.94 -14.66
N PHE A 215 22.37 3.90 -14.10
CA PHE A 215 23.10 2.82 -13.41
C PHE A 215 23.57 1.74 -14.37
N LYS A 216 24.78 1.93 -14.94
CA LYS A 216 25.39 1.01 -15.91
C LYS A 216 25.82 -0.34 -15.33
N GLY A 217 25.83 -0.49 -14.00
CA GLY A 217 26.26 -1.70 -13.30
C GLY A 217 25.09 -2.57 -12.82
N ALA A 218 23.87 -2.36 -13.31
CA ALA A 218 22.71 -3.17 -12.94
C ALA A 218 22.95 -4.65 -13.31
N PRO A 219 22.88 -5.60 -12.34
CA PRO A 219 23.13 -7.01 -12.61
C PRO A 219 22.20 -7.56 -13.68
N HIS A 220 22.74 -8.30 -14.65
CA HIS A 220 21.96 -8.94 -15.71
C HIS A 220 20.94 -7.99 -16.41
N TYR A 221 21.35 -6.74 -16.70
CA TYR A 221 20.51 -5.68 -17.27
C TYR A 221 19.60 -6.15 -18.43
N GLU A 222 20.14 -6.98 -19.35
CA GLU A 222 19.42 -7.36 -20.58
C GLU A 222 18.23 -8.31 -20.34
N ASN A 223 18.30 -9.17 -19.33
CA ASN A 223 17.31 -10.22 -19.10
C ASN A 223 17.03 -10.54 -17.62
N GLY A 224 17.64 -9.78 -16.69
CA GLY A 224 17.46 -10.02 -15.26
C GLY A 224 16.04 -9.67 -14.79
N ILE A 225 15.47 -10.57 -14.00
CA ILE A 225 14.25 -10.37 -13.23
C ILE A 225 14.66 -10.39 -11.76
N TYR A 226 14.29 -9.38 -11.00
CA TYR A 226 14.76 -9.21 -9.63
C TYR A 226 13.72 -9.66 -8.61
N VAL A 227 14.18 -10.48 -7.68
CA VAL A 227 13.48 -10.74 -6.41
C VAL A 227 14.36 -10.22 -5.29
N ILE A 228 13.92 -9.14 -4.62
CA ILE A 228 14.66 -8.50 -3.54
C ILE A 228 14.03 -8.96 -2.22
N ILE A 229 14.83 -9.53 -1.31
CA ILE A 229 14.35 -10.13 -0.07
C ILE A 229 15.07 -9.46 1.10
N THR A 230 14.31 -8.85 2.01
CA THR A 230 14.85 -8.30 3.25
C THR A 230 14.62 -9.26 4.40
N VAL A 231 15.65 -9.50 5.18
CA VAL A 231 15.58 -10.25 6.45
C VAL A 231 16.12 -9.37 7.57
N GLU A 232 15.39 -9.32 8.68
CA GLU A 232 15.78 -8.64 9.91
C GLU A 232 15.73 -9.62 11.08
N THR A 233 16.73 -9.62 11.96
CA THR A 233 16.84 -10.54 13.11
C THR A 233 17.38 -9.84 14.35
N PHE A 234 17.24 -10.52 15.50
CA PHE A 234 17.82 -10.08 16.77
C PHE A 234 19.13 -10.84 17.11
N SER A 235 19.57 -11.77 16.25
CA SER A 235 20.79 -12.55 16.38
C SER A 235 21.54 -12.59 15.04
N GLU A 236 22.85 -12.43 15.09
CA GLU A 236 23.74 -12.53 13.94
C GLU A 236 23.76 -13.96 13.39
N ASP A 237 23.88 -14.97 14.27
CA ASP A 237 23.85 -16.38 13.90
C ASP A 237 22.53 -16.75 13.17
N GLU A 238 21.42 -16.17 13.62
CA GLU A 238 20.11 -16.35 12.94
C GLU A 238 20.09 -15.70 11.55
N LEU A 239 20.72 -14.54 11.40
CA LEU A 239 20.82 -13.87 10.10
C LEU A 239 21.63 -14.74 9.13
N ASP A 240 22.81 -15.18 9.52
CA ASP A 240 23.69 -16.01 8.70
C ASP A 240 22.98 -17.29 8.23
N LEU A 241 22.29 -17.99 9.14
CA LEU A 241 21.52 -19.17 8.80
C LEU A 241 20.42 -18.89 7.76
N LYS A 242 19.70 -17.79 7.91
CA LYS A 242 18.63 -17.38 6.98
C LYS A 242 19.18 -16.96 5.63
N MET A 243 20.36 -16.33 5.60
CA MET A 243 21.06 -16.00 4.37
C MET A 243 21.46 -17.25 3.58
N GLU A 244 22.05 -18.25 4.24
CA GLU A 244 22.37 -19.55 3.63
C GLU A 244 21.12 -20.23 3.07
N GLN A 245 20.03 -20.29 3.85
CA GLN A 245 18.77 -20.87 3.42
C GLN A 245 18.17 -20.15 2.20
N LEU A 246 18.25 -18.83 2.15
CA LEU A 246 17.76 -18.04 1.01
C LEU A 246 18.60 -18.28 -0.24
N ASP A 247 19.93 -18.30 -0.12
CA ASP A 247 20.82 -18.60 -1.22
C ASP A 247 20.54 -20.01 -1.81
N GLU A 248 20.42 -21.02 -0.94
CA GLU A 248 20.08 -22.39 -1.36
C GLU A 248 18.71 -22.46 -2.06
N LEU A 249 17.68 -21.80 -1.52
CA LEU A 249 16.33 -21.80 -2.10
C LEU A 249 16.29 -21.09 -3.47
N CYS A 250 16.93 -19.93 -3.59
CA CYS A 250 16.97 -19.17 -4.83
C CYS A 250 17.79 -19.88 -5.89
N SER A 251 18.98 -20.40 -5.54
CA SER A 251 19.83 -21.17 -6.43
C SER A 251 19.14 -22.45 -6.92
N ALA A 252 18.47 -23.20 -6.03
CA ALA A 252 17.72 -24.39 -6.39
C ALA A 252 16.48 -24.09 -7.24
N ALA A 253 15.94 -22.87 -7.16
CA ALA A 253 14.84 -22.42 -8.01
C ALA A 253 15.31 -21.95 -9.39
N GLY A 254 16.63 -21.85 -9.63
CA GLY A 254 17.18 -21.46 -10.92
C GLY A 254 17.58 -19.97 -11.00
N ALA A 255 17.87 -19.33 -9.88
CA ALA A 255 18.47 -18.00 -9.89
C ALA A 255 19.81 -18.08 -10.64
N VAL A 256 20.03 -17.15 -11.57
CA VAL A 256 21.28 -17.04 -12.34
C VAL A 256 22.37 -16.36 -11.54
N ASP A 257 21.97 -15.60 -10.51
CA ASP A 257 22.87 -14.95 -9.55
C ASP A 257 22.13 -14.69 -8.23
N VAL A 258 22.86 -14.73 -7.10
CA VAL A 258 22.38 -14.36 -5.78
C VAL A 258 23.40 -13.40 -5.16
N LEU A 259 22.98 -12.17 -4.91
CA LEU A 259 23.85 -11.05 -4.56
C LEU A 259 23.30 -10.32 -3.32
N GLU A 260 24.11 -9.45 -2.74
CA GLU A 260 23.62 -8.44 -1.82
C GLU A 260 22.88 -7.33 -2.60
N ALA A 261 21.68 -6.96 -2.15
CA ALA A 261 20.95 -5.83 -2.69
C ALA A 261 21.45 -4.55 -2.01
N ASP A 262 22.37 -3.85 -2.67
CA ASP A 262 22.87 -2.57 -2.19
C ASP A 262 21.82 -1.44 -2.35
N GLU A 263 22.15 -0.24 -1.84
CA GLU A 263 21.26 0.92 -1.89
C GLU A 263 20.82 1.28 -3.32
N ARG A 264 21.66 1.02 -4.35
CA ARG A 264 21.32 1.29 -5.75
C ARG A 264 20.24 0.35 -6.28
N ILE A 265 20.24 -0.90 -5.84
CA ILE A 265 19.16 -1.85 -6.16
C ILE A 265 17.84 -1.37 -5.55
N TRP A 266 17.87 -0.90 -4.29
CA TRP A 266 16.72 -0.30 -3.66
C TRP A 266 16.28 1.01 -4.33
N ASP A 267 17.23 1.84 -4.82
CA ASP A 267 16.90 3.01 -5.62
C ASP A 267 16.17 2.64 -6.91
N MET A 268 16.59 1.57 -7.59
CA MET A 268 15.84 1.05 -8.73
C MET A 268 14.41 0.68 -8.34
N ARG A 269 14.21 -0.05 -7.23
CA ARG A 269 12.86 -0.44 -6.78
C ARG A 269 12.00 0.77 -6.42
N ARG A 270 12.56 1.78 -5.75
CA ARG A 270 11.85 3.02 -5.38
C ARG A 270 11.46 3.87 -6.60
N ASN A 271 12.24 3.84 -7.66
CA ASN A 271 12.05 4.68 -8.85
C ASN A 271 11.30 3.96 -9.99
N CYS A 272 10.68 2.80 -9.74
CA CYS A 272 9.88 2.11 -10.75
C CYS A 272 8.87 3.04 -11.43
N GLN A 273 8.06 3.77 -10.65
CA GLN A 273 7.04 4.67 -11.19
C GLN A 273 7.64 5.84 -11.96
N GLU A 274 8.74 6.43 -11.49
CA GLU A 274 9.39 7.56 -12.17
C GLU A 274 10.03 7.12 -13.50
N SER A 275 10.59 5.92 -13.56
CA SER A 275 11.19 5.37 -14.79
C SER A 275 10.21 5.23 -15.95
N VAL A 276 8.92 5.07 -15.65
CA VAL A 276 7.86 4.97 -16.67
C VAL A 276 7.78 6.22 -17.54
N ARG A 277 8.16 7.39 -17.00
CA ARG A 277 8.17 8.66 -17.73
C ARG A 277 9.12 8.69 -18.93
N LEU A 278 10.13 7.84 -18.95
CA LEU A 278 11.02 7.68 -20.11
C LEU A 278 10.30 7.05 -21.32
N ILE A 279 9.18 6.33 -21.08
CA ILE A 279 8.44 5.61 -22.10
C ILE A 279 7.13 6.34 -22.43
N SER A 280 6.43 6.84 -21.44
CA SER A 280 5.14 7.49 -21.59
C SER A 280 4.91 8.57 -20.55
N LEU A 281 4.53 9.78 -21.00
CA LEU A 281 4.15 10.87 -20.11
C LEU A 281 2.79 10.62 -19.43
N VAL A 282 1.95 9.80 -20.04
CA VAL A 282 0.66 9.39 -19.49
C VAL A 282 0.71 7.90 -19.22
N SER A 283 0.57 7.55 -17.96
CA SER A 283 0.49 6.17 -17.50
C SER A 283 -0.61 6.01 -16.46
N LEU A 284 -1.09 4.80 -16.30
CA LEU A 284 -2.05 4.44 -15.28
C LEU A 284 -1.48 3.31 -14.45
N THR A 285 -1.38 3.54 -13.15
CA THR A 285 -1.01 2.51 -12.19
C THR A 285 -2.27 1.91 -11.59
N ASP A 286 -2.40 0.61 -11.69
CA ASP A 286 -3.39 -0.19 -11.02
C ASP A 286 -2.78 -0.96 -9.85
N ASP A 287 -3.61 -1.25 -8.86
CA ASP A 287 -3.23 -1.85 -7.59
C ASP A 287 -4.23 -2.98 -7.33
N VAL A 288 -3.79 -4.22 -7.53
CA VAL A 288 -4.62 -5.42 -7.37
C VAL A 288 -3.98 -6.30 -6.31
N VAL A 289 -4.80 -6.88 -5.44
CA VAL A 289 -4.31 -7.83 -4.44
C VAL A 289 -5.00 -9.18 -4.62
N VAL A 290 -4.21 -10.25 -4.53
CA VAL A 290 -4.66 -11.63 -4.68
C VAL A 290 -4.10 -12.50 -3.55
N PRO A 291 -4.69 -13.67 -3.27
CA PRO A 291 -4.08 -14.62 -2.35
C PRO A 291 -2.63 -14.92 -2.74
N VAL A 292 -1.72 -15.00 -1.77
CA VAL A 292 -0.26 -15.13 -2.04
C VAL A 292 0.06 -16.35 -2.92
N ASN A 293 -0.66 -17.45 -2.76
CA ASN A 293 -0.51 -18.63 -3.61
C ASN A 293 -0.96 -18.45 -5.06
N GLU A 294 -1.73 -17.38 -5.35
CA GLU A 294 -2.26 -17.08 -6.68
C GLU A 294 -1.44 -16.01 -7.41
N ILE A 295 -0.45 -15.39 -6.73
CA ILE A 295 0.27 -14.24 -7.29
C ILE A 295 1.05 -14.60 -8.55
N ALA A 296 1.72 -15.75 -8.55
CA ALA A 296 2.48 -16.24 -9.70
C ALA A 296 1.55 -16.46 -10.93
N GLY A 297 0.43 -17.15 -10.73
CA GLY A 297 -0.59 -17.36 -11.76
C GLY A 297 -1.18 -16.05 -12.29
N THR A 298 -1.38 -15.09 -11.38
CA THR A 298 -1.93 -13.76 -11.73
C THR A 298 -0.96 -12.97 -12.58
N ILE A 299 0.33 -12.92 -12.24
CA ILE A 299 1.35 -12.24 -13.05
C ILE A 299 1.44 -12.85 -14.44
N LYS A 300 1.51 -14.19 -14.55
CA LYS A 300 1.49 -14.92 -15.83
C LYS A 300 0.25 -14.59 -16.66
N PHE A 301 -0.92 -14.55 -16.02
CA PHE A 301 -2.18 -14.16 -16.69
C PHE A 301 -2.11 -12.72 -17.22
N ILE A 302 -1.66 -11.76 -16.41
CA ILE A 302 -1.56 -10.34 -16.80
C ILE A 302 -0.56 -10.15 -17.95
N MET A 303 0.60 -10.79 -17.89
CA MET A 303 1.58 -10.74 -18.98
C MET A 303 0.98 -11.25 -20.29
N LYS A 304 0.29 -12.40 -20.25
CA LYS A 304 -0.35 -13.01 -21.42
C LYS A 304 -1.45 -12.16 -22.00
N ILE A 305 -2.32 -11.57 -21.18
CA ILE A 305 -3.36 -10.69 -21.70
C ILE A 305 -2.79 -9.37 -22.21
N GLY A 306 -1.71 -8.86 -21.59
CA GLY A 306 -1.02 -7.65 -22.01
C GLY A 306 -0.60 -7.68 -23.48
N GLU A 307 -0.20 -8.86 -24.01
CA GLU A 307 0.17 -9.04 -25.41
C GLU A 307 -0.96 -8.73 -26.41
N LYS A 308 -2.21 -8.74 -25.96
CA LYS A 308 -3.39 -8.43 -26.80
C LYS A 308 -3.62 -6.93 -26.99
N TYR A 309 -2.96 -6.10 -26.16
CA TYR A 309 -3.22 -4.67 -26.10
C TYR A 309 -2.07 -3.87 -26.74
N PRO A 310 -2.37 -2.70 -27.33
CA PRO A 310 -1.37 -1.89 -28.05
C PRO A 310 -0.51 -1.00 -27.14
N PHE A 311 -0.55 -1.21 -25.85
CA PHE A 311 0.22 -0.46 -24.86
C PHE A 311 1.14 -1.36 -24.05
N PRO A 312 2.33 -0.89 -23.65
CA PRO A 312 3.19 -1.62 -22.74
C PRO A 312 2.53 -1.82 -21.36
N VAL A 313 2.63 -3.05 -20.85
CA VAL A 313 2.24 -3.44 -19.49
C VAL A 313 3.49 -3.76 -18.71
N LYS A 314 3.67 -3.10 -17.58
CA LYS A 314 4.79 -3.33 -16.66
C LYS A 314 4.28 -3.81 -15.31
N ILE A 315 5.00 -4.72 -14.67
CA ILE A 315 4.61 -5.29 -13.39
C ILE A 315 5.76 -5.17 -12.39
N ASN A 316 5.46 -4.57 -11.25
CA ASN A 316 6.23 -4.73 -10.04
C ASN A 316 5.26 -5.14 -8.91
N ALA A 317 5.78 -5.78 -7.88
CA ALA A 317 4.90 -6.35 -6.86
C ALA A 317 5.58 -6.50 -5.51
N HIS A 318 4.78 -6.36 -4.45
CA HIS A 318 5.07 -6.89 -3.12
C HIS A 318 4.65 -8.37 -3.14
N ILE A 319 5.48 -9.24 -3.74
CA ILE A 319 5.06 -10.62 -4.00
C ILE A 319 4.91 -11.48 -2.75
N GLY A 320 5.48 -11.03 -1.63
CA GLY A 320 5.35 -11.70 -0.34
C GLY A 320 3.96 -11.56 0.30
N ASP A 321 3.17 -10.54 -0.08
CA ASP A 321 1.83 -10.26 0.49
C ASP A 321 0.68 -10.28 -0.52
N GLY A 322 0.99 -10.54 -1.80
CA GLY A 322 -0.02 -10.70 -2.84
C GLY A 322 -0.41 -9.40 -3.56
N ASN A 323 0.27 -8.29 -3.32
CA ASN A 323 -0.04 -7.01 -3.92
C ASN A 323 0.73 -6.77 -5.23
N LEU A 324 0.00 -6.44 -6.29
CA LEU A 324 0.51 -6.23 -7.65
C LEU A 324 0.30 -4.78 -8.11
N HIS A 325 1.35 -4.16 -8.59
CA HIS A 325 1.27 -2.88 -9.29
C HIS A 325 1.41 -3.12 -10.79
N ILE A 326 0.33 -2.85 -11.51
CA ILE A 326 0.25 -3.00 -12.96
C ILE A 326 0.27 -1.61 -13.57
N VAL A 327 1.28 -1.32 -14.37
CA VAL A 327 1.41 0.00 -15.01
C VAL A 327 1.20 -0.12 -16.50
N LEU A 328 0.20 0.60 -16.97
CA LEU A 328 -0.17 0.72 -18.39
C LEU A 328 0.40 2.03 -18.92
N CYS A 329 1.10 2.00 -20.06
CA CYS A 329 1.71 3.16 -20.68
C CYS A 329 0.95 3.58 -21.92
N LYS A 330 0.37 4.81 -21.94
CA LYS A 330 -0.47 5.28 -23.04
C LYS A 330 0.31 5.40 -24.36
N CYS A 331 1.56 5.85 -24.31
CA CYS A 331 2.38 6.12 -25.48
C CYS A 331 1.67 7.01 -26.51
N GLU A 332 1.60 6.57 -27.78
CA GLU A 332 1.05 7.33 -28.91
C GLU A 332 -0.46 7.13 -29.12
N LEU A 333 -1.16 6.40 -28.24
CA LEU A 333 -2.60 6.16 -28.39
C LEU A 333 -3.40 7.44 -28.22
N SER A 334 -4.47 7.60 -28.99
CA SER A 334 -5.47 8.64 -28.77
C SER A 334 -6.18 8.46 -27.43
N ASP A 335 -6.80 9.51 -26.89
CA ASP A 335 -7.51 9.44 -25.62
C ASP A 335 -8.64 8.40 -25.67
N GLU A 336 -9.42 8.39 -26.77
CA GLU A 336 -10.52 7.45 -26.97
C GLU A 336 -10.04 5.98 -27.05
N GLU A 337 -8.98 5.71 -27.81
CA GLU A 337 -8.41 4.36 -27.90
C GLU A 337 -7.86 3.91 -26.54
N TRP A 338 -7.17 4.82 -25.84
CA TRP A 338 -6.63 4.57 -24.50
C TRP A 338 -7.74 4.18 -23.53
N GLU A 339 -8.76 5.01 -23.37
CA GLU A 339 -9.87 4.78 -22.43
C GLU A 339 -10.58 3.45 -22.71
N ASN A 340 -10.93 3.18 -23.98
CA ASN A 340 -11.59 1.95 -24.37
C ASN A 340 -10.74 0.69 -24.11
N LYS A 341 -9.43 0.77 -24.41
CA LYS A 341 -8.53 -0.37 -24.24
C LYS A 341 -8.19 -0.63 -22.77
N VAL A 342 -8.01 0.42 -21.96
CA VAL A 342 -7.82 0.31 -20.53
C VAL A 342 -9.04 -0.31 -19.86
N GLU A 343 -10.26 0.13 -20.20
CA GLU A 343 -11.48 -0.48 -19.66
C GLU A 343 -11.57 -1.98 -19.99
N ALA A 344 -11.26 -2.35 -21.22
CA ALA A 344 -11.27 -3.76 -21.64
C ALA A 344 -10.21 -4.59 -20.89
N PHE A 345 -9.00 -4.06 -20.71
CA PHE A 345 -7.92 -4.69 -19.95
C PHE A 345 -8.32 -4.89 -18.49
N HIS A 346 -8.80 -3.82 -17.83
CA HIS A 346 -9.25 -3.87 -16.44
C HIS A 346 -10.36 -4.90 -16.23
N LYS A 347 -11.28 -5.01 -17.17
CA LYS A 347 -12.35 -6.01 -17.11
C LYS A 347 -11.79 -7.44 -17.07
N GLU A 348 -10.78 -7.76 -17.90
CA GLU A 348 -10.13 -9.06 -17.87
C GLU A 348 -9.41 -9.29 -16.53
N VAL A 349 -8.61 -8.31 -16.08
CA VAL A 349 -7.82 -8.40 -14.84
C VAL A 349 -8.71 -8.55 -13.59
N TYR A 350 -9.71 -7.68 -13.44
CA TYR A 350 -10.56 -7.71 -12.24
C TYR A 350 -11.47 -8.93 -12.21
N THR A 351 -11.99 -9.37 -13.38
CA THR A 351 -12.77 -10.61 -13.45
C THR A 351 -11.93 -11.80 -13.01
N TYR A 352 -10.68 -11.87 -13.45
CA TYR A 352 -9.75 -12.92 -13.03
C TYR A 352 -9.44 -12.81 -11.53
N ALA A 353 -9.04 -11.64 -11.05
CA ALA A 353 -8.68 -11.42 -9.64
C ALA A 353 -9.82 -11.83 -8.69
N TYR A 354 -11.05 -11.40 -8.96
CA TYR A 354 -12.21 -11.78 -8.15
C TYR A 354 -12.54 -13.28 -8.22
N SER A 355 -12.30 -13.93 -9.35
CA SER A 355 -12.54 -15.37 -9.51
C SER A 355 -11.65 -16.24 -8.61
N ILE A 356 -10.49 -15.71 -8.21
CA ILE A 356 -9.51 -16.37 -7.36
C ILE A 356 -9.48 -15.82 -5.92
N GLY A 357 -10.44 -14.97 -5.54
CA GLY A 357 -10.54 -14.39 -4.20
C GLY A 357 -9.79 -13.08 -3.99
N GLY A 358 -9.25 -12.48 -5.05
CA GLY A 358 -8.59 -11.17 -5.01
C GLY A 358 -9.53 -9.98 -4.84
N ARG A 359 -8.96 -8.77 -4.79
CA ARG A 359 -9.68 -7.49 -4.64
C ARG A 359 -9.06 -6.40 -5.52
N LEU A 360 -9.85 -5.31 -5.73
CA LEU A 360 -9.51 -4.16 -6.58
C LEU A 360 -8.30 -3.34 -6.10
N ALA A 361 -8.03 -3.32 -4.81
CA ALA A 361 -6.94 -2.54 -4.24
C ALA A 361 -6.30 -3.28 -3.07
N GLY A 362 -4.96 -3.35 -3.08
CA GLY A 362 -4.16 -3.85 -1.97
C GLY A 362 -3.85 -2.75 -0.95
N GLU A 363 -3.45 -1.57 -1.45
CA GLU A 363 -3.00 -0.48 -0.58
C GLU A 363 -3.47 0.93 -1.01
N HIS A 364 -3.74 1.18 -2.31
CA HIS A 364 -4.06 2.51 -2.80
C HIS A 364 -5.47 2.99 -2.42
N GLY A 365 -6.39 2.06 -2.12
CA GLY A 365 -7.79 2.32 -1.88
C GLY A 365 -8.62 2.43 -3.17
N ILE A 366 -9.89 2.72 -3.02
CA ILE A 366 -10.87 2.86 -4.09
C ILE A 366 -11.04 4.33 -4.50
N GLY A 367 -11.18 5.22 -3.51
CA GLY A 367 -11.34 6.66 -3.71
C GLY A 367 -12.47 7.02 -4.65
N ALA A 368 -12.20 7.99 -5.53
CA ALA A 368 -13.09 8.37 -6.64
C ALA A 368 -12.76 7.62 -7.94
N LYS A 369 -11.59 6.98 -8.02
CA LYS A 369 -11.06 6.41 -9.26
C LYS A 369 -11.71 5.08 -9.62
N LYS A 370 -12.01 4.23 -8.64
CA LYS A 370 -12.49 2.85 -8.83
C LYS A 370 -13.95 2.65 -8.38
N LEU A 371 -14.77 3.72 -8.32
CA LEU A 371 -16.18 3.63 -7.90
C LEU A 371 -16.98 2.64 -8.75
N ARG A 372 -16.85 2.72 -10.08
CA ARG A 372 -17.55 1.85 -11.03
C ARG A 372 -17.14 0.40 -10.88
N GLU A 373 -15.87 0.16 -10.68
CA GLU A 373 -15.31 -1.17 -10.46
C GLU A 373 -15.78 -1.75 -9.13
N MET A 374 -15.80 -0.92 -8.08
CA MET A 374 -16.32 -1.31 -6.76
C MET A 374 -17.78 -1.78 -6.84
N GLU A 375 -18.63 -1.04 -7.56
CA GLU A 375 -20.03 -1.43 -7.80
C GLU A 375 -20.17 -2.70 -8.65
N THR A 376 -19.25 -2.90 -9.60
CA THR A 376 -19.35 -4.00 -10.57
C THR A 376 -18.86 -5.32 -9.98
N TYR A 377 -17.77 -5.31 -9.22
CA TYR A 377 -17.08 -6.53 -8.81
C TYR A 377 -17.30 -6.92 -7.34
N THR A 378 -17.63 -5.96 -6.47
CA THR A 378 -17.84 -6.27 -5.07
C THR A 378 -19.19 -6.96 -4.86
N PRO A 379 -19.25 -8.05 -4.06
CA PRO A 379 -20.50 -8.73 -3.79
C PRO A 379 -21.59 -7.80 -3.24
N ALA A 380 -22.81 -7.90 -3.77
CA ALA A 380 -23.92 -7.01 -3.42
C ALA A 380 -24.22 -6.97 -1.91
N GLY A 381 -24.06 -8.09 -1.22
CA GLY A 381 -24.24 -8.15 0.23
C GLY A 381 -23.18 -7.36 1.01
N GLU A 382 -21.94 -7.36 0.54
CA GLU A 382 -20.84 -6.59 1.13
C GLU A 382 -21.07 -5.09 0.92
N LEU A 383 -21.44 -4.65 -0.28
CA LEU A 383 -21.81 -3.26 -0.58
C LEU A 383 -22.99 -2.79 0.26
N ALA A 384 -24.03 -3.63 0.42
CA ALA A 384 -25.20 -3.28 1.22
C ALA A 384 -24.84 -3.03 2.69
N ILE A 385 -23.93 -3.81 3.27
CA ILE A 385 -23.44 -3.61 4.64
C ILE A 385 -22.66 -2.29 4.73
N MET A 386 -21.73 -2.02 3.81
CA MET A 386 -20.94 -0.78 3.78
C MET A 386 -21.84 0.46 3.67
N ARG A 387 -22.84 0.45 2.79
CA ARG A 387 -23.84 1.53 2.66
C ARG A 387 -24.67 1.74 3.94
N THR A 388 -25.08 0.63 4.58
CA THR A 388 -25.81 0.70 5.86
C THR A 388 -24.98 1.36 6.95
N ILE A 389 -23.70 0.99 7.06
CA ILE A 389 -22.76 1.60 8.01
C ILE A 389 -22.59 3.09 7.71
N LYS A 390 -22.35 3.44 6.46
CA LYS A 390 -22.19 4.84 6.03
C LYS A 390 -23.43 5.67 6.39
N ALA A 391 -24.61 5.21 6.02
CA ALA A 391 -25.88 5.90 6.30
C ALA A 391 -26.16 6.04 7.81
N ALA A 392 -25.80 5.05 8.61
CA ALA A 392 -25.95 5.10 10.06
C ALA A 392 -24.98 6.09 10.73
N MET A 393 -23.74 6.17 10.27
CA MET A 393 -22.72 7.05 10.83
C MET A 393 -22.77 8.48 10.29
N ASP A 394 -23.15 8.65 9.03
CA ASP A 394 -23.23 9.94 8.33
C ASP A 394 -24.60 10.09 7.64
N PRO A 395 -25.68 10.35 8.40
CA PRO A 395 -27.03 10.40 7.86
C PRO A 395 -27.27 11.45 6.78
N GLN A 396 -26.47 12.52 6.76
CA GLN A 396 -26.54 13.58 5.75
C GLN A 396 -25.62 13.34 4.56
N LEU A 397 -24.78 12.27 4.61
CA LEU A 397 -23.86 11.87 3.55
C LEU A 397 -22.87 12.99 3.11
N ILE A 398 -22.51 13.86 4.05
CA ILE A 398 -21.67 15.03 3.78
C ILE A 398 -20.17 14.74 3.90
N LEU A 399 -19.77 13.64 4.58
CA LEU A 399 -18.36 13.36 4.83
C LEU A 399 -17.75 12.56 3.67
N ASN A 400 -16.84 13.20 2.97
CA ASN A 400 -16.10 12.70 1.81
C ASN A 400 -17.00 11.98 0.75
N PRO A 401 -18.09 12.62 0.27
CA PRO A 401 -19.02 11.99 -0.66
C PRO A 401 -18.36 11.67 -2.01
N GLY A 402 -18.92 10.68 -2.73
CA GLY A 402 -18.41 10.22 -4.02
C GLY A 402 -17.08 9.46 -3.91
N LYS A 403 -16.92 8.68 -2.82
CA LYS A 403 -15.77 7.83 -2.56
C LYS A 403 -16.22 6.43 -2.14
N ILE A 404 -15.43 5.42 -2.53
CA ILE A 404 -15.59 4.00 -2.25
C ILE A 404 -16.77 3.38 -3.01
N PHE A 405 -17.97 3.91 -2.89
CA PHE A 405 -19.22 3.45 -3.54
C PHE A 405 -20.22 4.58 -3.69
N ASP A 406 -21.18 4.40 -4.59
CA ASP A 406 -22.31 5.31 -4.76
C ASP A 406 -23.39 5.04 -3.70
N LEU A 407 -24.08 6.13 -3.25
CA LEU A 407 -25.10 6.09 -2.19
C LEU A 407 -26.47 6.44 -2.73
#